data_b5884c5a1fc92a2dc05827e917d62147
#
_entry.id   b5884c5a1fc92a2dc05827e917d62147
#
_cell.length_a   1.000
_cell.length_b   1.000
_cell.length_c   1.000
_cell.angle_alpha   90.00
_cell.angle_beta   90.00
_cell.angle_gamma   90.00
#
_symmetry.space_group_name_H-M   'P 1'
#
loop_
_entity.id
_entity.type
_entity.pdbx_description
1 polymer ?
#
loop_
_entity_poly.entity_id
_entity_poly.type
_entity_poly.pdbx_seq_one_letter_code
_entity_poly.pdbx_strand_id
1 'polypeptide(L)'
;EKNEVKCAGFPLGFRPENTRCYDECATTLCNGTRPGWTTGCILNWIVRRLTPVECERLQGFPDGWTDIGEWFDENGKKHKPADSPRYKALGNSIALPQWYWIFQKMKPYIGENPTLGSLFDGIGGFPLVFESMYGDGTAIWGSEIEPFCVAVTKKHFPED
;
A
#
# COMPACT_ATOMS: atom_id res chain seq x y z
N GLU A 1 4.93 23.05 27.50
CA GLU A 1 4.55 23.29 26.09
C GLU A 1 4.64 21.96 25.37
N LYS A 2 3.49 21.44 24.92
CA LYS A 2 3.41 20.19 24.18
C LYS A 2 3.57 20.54 22.71
N ASN A 3 4.70 20.15 22.12
CA ASN A 3 4.87 20.22 20.67
C ASN A 3 3.96 19.16 20.01
N GLU A 4 2.84 19.59 19.48
CA GLU A 4 2.01 18.80 18.58
C GLU A 4 2.70 18.75 17.21
N VAL A 5 3.22 17.58 16.85
CA VAL A 5 3.67 17.33 15.48
C VAL A 5 2.43 17.21 14.60
N LYS A 6 2.17 18.24 13.81
CA LYS A 6 1.15 18.21 12.77
C LYS A 6 1.68 17.41 11.58
N CYS A 7 1.24 16.18 11.43
CA CYS A 7 1.42 15.45 10.17
C CYS A 7 0.63 16.19 9.08
N ALA A 8 1.33 16.67 8.05
CA ALA A 8 0.73 17.36 6.92
C ALA A 8 -0.34 16.46 6.27
N GLY A 9 -1.53 17.02 6.09
CA GLY A 9 -2.74 16.29 5.77
C GLY A 9 -2.67 15.42 4.53
N PHE A 10 -2.98 14.15 4.70
CA PHE A 10 -3.40 13.25 3.64
C PHE A 10 -4.92 13.34 3.49
N PRO A 11 -5.47 13.44 2.27
CA PRO A 11 -6.91 13.60 2.04
C PRO A 11 -7.74 12.34 2.31
N LEU A 12 -7.16 11.27 2.76
CA LEU A 12 -7.85 10.01 3.04
C LEU A 12 -7.99 9.77 4.55
N GLY A 13 -8.95 10.41 5.19
CA GLY A 13 -9.58 9.96 6.44
C GLY A 13 -8.71 9.59 7.65
N PHE A 14 -7.42 9.89 7.63
CA PHE A 14 -6.52 9.60 8.72
C PHE A 14 -6.76 10.58 9.88
N ARG A 15 -7.24 10.07 11.01
CA ARG A 15 -7.37 10.85 12.25
C ARG A 15 -6.16 10.60 13.14
N PRO A 16 -5.30 11.62 13.37
CA PRO A 16 -4.05 11.46 14.14
C PRO A 16 -4.26 11.46 15.65
N GLU A 17 -5.49 11.34 16.13
CA GLU A 17 -5.85 11.61 17.54
C GLU A 17 -5.18 10.65 18.53
N ASN A 18 -4.64 9.51 18.08
CA ASN A 18 -4.05 8.51 18.97
C ASN A 18 -2.64 8.04 18.54
N THR A 19 -1.98 8.69 17.61
CA THR A 19 -0.66 8.26 17.13
C THR A 19 0.37 9.36 17.38
N ARG A 20 1.28 9.15 18.32
CA ARG A 20 2.48 9.97 18.47
C ARG A 20 3.59 9.31 17.67
N CYS A 21 3.96 9.92 16.55
CA CYS A 21 5.18 9.56 15.83
C CYS A 21 6.38 10.22 16.52
N TYR A 22 7.42 9.46 16.78
CA TYR A 22 8.71 10.00 17.19
C TYR A 22 9.50 10.34 15.93
N ASP A 23 10.02 11.58 15.93
CA ASP A 23 10.84 12.20 14.89
C ASP A 23 10.22 12.38 13.49
N GLU A 24 10.60 13.44 12.86
CA GLU A 24 10.05 14.10 11.67
C GLU A 24 9.98 13.26 10.38
N CYS A 25 10.31 11.98 10.42
CA CYS A 25 10.27 11.08 9.28
C CYS A 25 9.58 9.76 9.62
N ALA A 26 8.53 9.43 8.89
CA ALA A 26 8.06 8.05 8.81
C ALA A 26 9.18 7.19 8.24
N THR A 27 9.71 6.25 9.03
CA THR A 27 10.69 5.29 8.53
C THR A 27 10.05 4.42 7.46
N THR A 28 10.81 4.08 6.42
CA THR A 28 10.38 3.14 5.39
C THR A 28 9.85 1.86 6.05
N LEU A 29 8.68 1.39 5.61
CA LEU A 29 8.12 0.13 6.07
C LEU A 29 9.08 -1.00 5.69
N CYS A 30 9.70 -1.60 6.68
CA CYS A 30 10.63 -2.71 6.46
C CYS A 30 9.93 -4.05 6.70
N ASN A 31 10.25 -5.05 5.89
CA ASN A 31 9.70 -6.39 5.99
C ASN A 31 10.27 -7.17 7.18
N GLY A 32 10.26 -6.71 8.36
CA GLY A 32 10.48 -7.37 9.65
C GLY A 32 11.52 -8.52 9.78
N THR A 33 12.39 -8.74 8.80
CA THR A 33 13.36 -9.86 8.81
C THR A 33 14.70 -9.52 9.47
N ARG A 34 14.92 -8.27 9.86
CA ARG A 34 16.11 -7.88 10.58
C ARG A 34 15.78 -7.55 12.04
N PRO A 35 16.47 -8.14 13.03
CA PRO A 35 16.35 -7.74 14.43
C PRO A 35 16.61 -6.24 14.58
N GLY A 36 15.67 -5.49 15.16
CA GLY A 36 15.78 -4.05 15.40
C GLY A 36 15.13 -3.12 14.37
N TRP A 37 14.61 -3.64 13.23
CA TRP A 37 13.95 -2.84 12.21
C TRP A 37 12.44 -3.15 12.20
N THR A 38 11.70 -2.55 13.08
CA THR A 38 10.24 -2.67 13.11
C THR A 38 9.63 -1.28 13.10
N THR A 39 8.76 -1.02 12.12
CA THR A 39 7.92 0.16 12.16
C THR A 39 6.94 0.01 13.31
N GLY A 40 7.03 0.86 14.29
CA GLY A 40 6.18 0.81 15.48
C GLY A 40 5.55 2.16 15.76
N CYS A 41 4.52 2.16 16.57
CA CYS A 41 3.95 3.36 17.15
C CYS A 41 3.93 3.26 18.67
N ILE A 42 3.96 4.40 19.34
CA ILE A 42 3.80 4.48 20.78
C ILE A 42 2.38 4.93 21.08
N LEU A 43 1.63 4.07 21.71
CA LEU A 43 0.27 4.36 22.16
C LEU A 43 0.24 4.25 23.69
N ASN A 44 -0.11 5.32 24.39
CA ASN A 44 -0.20 5.34 25.86
C ASN A 44 1.04 4.73 26.56
N TRP A 45 2.25 5.07 26.06
CA TRP A 45 3.55 4.54 26.54
C TRP A 45 3.81 3.06 26.23
N ILE A 46 2.98 2.42 25.40
CA ILE A 46 3.20 1.05 24.93
C ILE A 46 3.76 1.11 23.49
N VAL A 47 4.94 0.55 23.29
CA VAL A 47 5.51 0.34 21.95
C VAL A 47 4.92 -0.92 21.37
N ARG A 48 4.23 -0.82 20.22
CA ARG A 48 3.72 -1.98 19.47
C ARG A 48 4.02 -1.86 17.99
N ARG A 49 3.95 -2.97 17.29
CA ARG A 49 4.00 -2.96 15.83
C ARG A 49 2.72 -2.37 15.25
N LEU A 50 2.84 -1.71 14.11
CA LEU A 50 1.67 -1.34 13.30
C LEU A 50 0.97 -2.61 12.81
N THR A 51 -0.34 -2.57 12.76
CA THR A 51 -1.14 -3.61 12.11
C THR A 51 -1.02 -3.51 10.57
N PRO A 52 -1.33 -4.56 9.80
CA PRO A 52 -1.34 -4.47 8.35
C PRO A 52 -2.24 -3.34 7.83
N VAL A 53 -3.41 -3.14 8.43
CA VAL A 53 -4.34 -2.04 8.06
C VAL A 53 -3.73 -0.66 8.30
N GLU A 54 -3.00 -0.47 9.40
CA GLU A 54 -2.29 0.78 9.64
C GLU A 54 -1.16 1.01 8.63
N CYS A 55 -0.49 -0.07 8.19
CA CYS A 55 0.50 0.00 7.12
C CYS A 55 -0.15 0.34 5.76
N GLU A 56 -1.30 -0.25 5.44
CA GLU A 56 -2.11 0.08 4.25
C GLU A 56 -2.43 1.58 4.23
N ARG A 57 -2.98 2.12 5.34
CA ARG A 57 -3.31 3.54 5.49
C ARG A 57 -2.10 4.46 5.32
N LEU A 58 -0.95 4.10 5.90
CA LEU A 58 0.28 4.89 5.77
C LEU A 58 0.76 4.99 4.33
N GLN A 59 0.52 3.97 3.52
CA GLN A 59 0.86 3.97 2.10
C GLN A 59 -0.26 4.49 1.20
N GLY A 60 -1.45 4.75 1.76
CA GLY A 60 -2.59 5.27 1.03
C GLY A 60 -3.45 4.20 0.37
N PHE A 61 -3.27 2.92 0.69
CA PHE A 61 -4.17 1.86 0.27
C PHE A 61 -5.49 1.90 1.05
N PRO A 62 -6.59 1.42 0.46
CA PRO A 62 -7.84 1.17 1.18
C PRO A 62 -7.64 0.16 2.33
N ASP A 63 -8.44 0.28 3.38
CA ASP A 63 -8.44 -0.65 4.51
C ASP A 63 -8.74 -2.08 4.03
N GLY A 64 -7.92 -3.02 4.47
CA GLY A 64 -8.08 -4.43 4.12
C GLY A 64 -7.66 -4.78 2.69
N TRP A 65 -6.96 -3.90 1.98
CA TRP A 65 -6.46 -4.14 0.63
C TRP A 65 -5.69 -5.45 0.50
N THR A 66 -4.84 -5.75 1.46
CA THR A 66 -4.04 -6.98 1.49
C THR A 66 -4.74 -8.14 2.22
N ASP A 67 -5.95 -7.95 2.74
CA ASP A 67 -6.73 -9.00 3.39
C ASP A 67 -7.56 -9.76 2.36
N ILE A 68 -6.91 -10.71 1.70
CA ILE A 68 -7.55 -11.51 0.65
C ILE A 68 -8.15 -12.83 1.17
N GLY A 69 -8.04 -13.07 2.49
CA GLY A 69 -8.52 -14.33 3.07
C GLY A 69 -7.64 -15.53 2.70
N GLU A 70 -8.26 -16.65 2.41
CA GLU A 70 -7.56 -17.82 1.85
C GLU A 70 -7.27 -17.60 0.37
N TRP A 71 -6.08 -17.99 -0.06
CA TRP A 71 -5.65 -17.79 -1.44
C TRP A 71 -4.86 -19.00 -1.97
N PHE A 72 -4.70 -19.10 -3.28
CA PHE A 72 -3.98 -20.18 -3.95
C PHE A 72 -2.79 -19.60 -4.71
N ASP A 73 -1.64 -20.29 -4.61
CA ASP A 73 -0.50 -19.97 -5.44
C ASP A 73 -0.61 -20.57 -6.86
N GLU A 74 0.36 -20.28 -7.71
CA GLU A 74 0.41 -20.78 -9.09
C GLU A 74 0.43 -22.32 -9.22
N ASN A 75 0.87 -23.00 -8.15
CA ASN A 75 0.89 -24.48 -8.09
C ASN A 75 -0.43 -25.06 -7.56
N GLY A 76 -1.43 -24.21 -7.30
CA GLY A 76 -2.71 -24.62 -6.73
C GLY A 76 -2.66 -24.93 -5.22
N LYS A 77 -1.57 -24.60 -4.54
CA LYS A 77 -1.45 -24.80 -3.10
C LYS A 77 -2.22 -23.73 -2.35
N LYS A 78 -3.08 -24.17 -1.44
CA LYS A 78 -3.90 -23.32 -0.60
C LYS A 78 -3.09 -22.74 0.56
N HIS A 79 -3.20 -21.43 0.74
CA HIS A 79 -2.61 -20.68 1.84
C HIS A 79 -3.69 -20.11 2.75
N LYS A 80 -3.45 -20.14 4.06
CA LYS A 80 -4.33 -19.54 5.06
C LYS A 80 -4.03 -18.07 5.22
N PRO A 81 -5.01 -17.25 5.68
CA PRO A 81 -4.79 -15.86 6.03
C PRO A 81 -3.63 -15.72 7.03
N ALA A 82 -2.72 -14.80 6.77
CA ALA A 82 -1.60 -14.50 7.65
C ALA A 82 -1.11 -13.06 7.45
N ASP A 83 -0.65 -12.42 8.51
CA ASP A 83 -0.15 -11.05 8.45
C ASP A 83 1.25 -10.94 7.82
N SER A 84 2.06 -12.00 7.90
CA SER A 84 3.45 -11.97 7.41
C SER A 84 3.55 -11.67 5.91
N PRO A 85 2.79 -12.32 5.00
CA PRO A 85 2.78 -11.94 3.60
C PRO A 85 2.29 -10.51 3.35
N ARG A 86 1.31 -10.04 4.14
CA ARG A 86 0.78 -8.68 4.07
C ARG A 86 1.86 -7.63 4.38
N TYR A 87 2.58 -7.81 5.49
CA TYR A 87 3.70 -6.93 5.85
C TYR A 87 4.81 -6.93 4.78
N LYS A 88 5.16 -8.12 4.25
CA LYS A 88 6.16 -8.23 3.19
C LYS A 88 5.73 -7.47 1.95
N ALA A 89 4.50 -7.67 1.50
CA ALA A 89 3.95 -7.03 0.32
C ALA A 89 3.86 -5.50 0.48
N LEU A 90 3.35 -5.02 1.63
CA LEU A 90 3.28 -3.60 1.96
C LEU A 90 4.68 -2.98 2.07
N GLY A 91 5.65 -3.67 2.68
CA GLY A 91 7.03 -3.19 2.78
C GLY A 91 7.75 -3.04 1.45
N ASN A 92 7.37 -3.82 0.44
CA ASN A 92 7.90 -3.74 -0.92
C ASN A 92 7.07 -2.84 -1.85
N SER A 93 5.93 -2.34 -1.37
CA SER A 93 5.03 -1.52 -2.16
C SER A 93 5.43 -0.05 -2.20
N ILE A 94 4.68 0.74 -2.94
CA ILE A 94 4.88 2.17 -3.15
C ILE A 94 3.91 3.00 -2.29
N ALA A 95 4.28 4.23 -1.99
CA ALA A 95 3.38 5.19 -1.34
C ALA A 95 2.48 5.85 -2.39
N LEU A 96 1.19 5.50 -2.41
CA LEU A 96 0.22 5.93 -3.42
C LEU A 96 0.06 7.45 -3.55
N PRO A 97 0.08 8.26 -2.46
CA PRO A 97 -0.09 9.70 -2.58
C PRO A 97 0.97 10.39 -3.43
N GLN A 98 2.22 9.88 -3.42
CA GLN A 98 3.29 10.42 -4.25
C GLN A 98 3.01 10.16 -5.74
N TRP A 99 2.57 8.95 -6.08
CA TRP A 99 2.25 8.58 -7.45
C TRP A 99 0.99 9.26 -7.97
N TYR A 100 -0.02 9.44 -7.11
CA TYR A 100 -1.18 10.26 -7.45
C TYR A 100 -0.77 11.69 -7.85
N TRP A 101 0.12 12.32 -7.06
CA TRP A 101 0.65 13.64 -7.39
C TRP A 101 1.45 13.65 -8.69
N ILE A 102 2.30 12.62 -8.93
CA ILE A 102 3.09 12.50 -10.16
C ILE A 102 2.14 12.37 -11.37
N PHE A 103 1.18 11.47 -11.33
CA PHE A 103 0.23 11.28 -12.41
C PHE A 103 -0.61 12.55 -12.68
N GLN A 104 -0.99 13.27 -11.63
CA GLN A 104 -1.63 14.59 -11.83
C GLN A 104 -0.73 15.55 -12.61
N LYS A 105 0.57 15.60 -12.33
CA LYS A 105 1.52 16.44 -13.07
C LYS A 105 1.76 15.95 -14.50
N MET A 106 1.64 14.66 -14.73
CA MET A 106 1.76 14.07 -16.07
C MET A 106 0.50 14.27 -16.93
N LYS A 107 -0.65 14.50 -16.32
CA LYS A 107 -1.95 14.59 -17.01
C LYS A 107 -1.95 15.51 -18.26
N PRO A 108 -1.30 16.70 -18.27
CA PRO A 108 -1.26 17.54 -19.48
C PRO A 108 -0.44 16.95 -20.65
N TYR A 109 0.40 15.95 -20.36
CA TYR A 109 1.33 15.34 -21.33
C TYR A 109 0.88 13.94 -21.79
N ILE A 110 -0.07 13.36 -21.08
CA ILE A 110 -0.67 12.05 -21.39
C ILE A 110 -1.97 12.34 -22.17
N GLY A 111 -2.17 11.72 -23.31
CA GLY A 111 -3.33 11.96 -24.18
C GLY A 111 -4.69 11.78 -23.46
N GLU A 112 -5.78 11.97 -24.20
CA GLU A 112 -7.13 11.98 -23.63
C GLU A 112 -7.59 10.63 -23.08
N ASN A 113 -7.12 9.51 -23.65
CA ASN A 113 -7.47 8.15 -23.24
C ASN A 113 -6.21 7.35 -22.93
N PRO A 114 -5.52 7.64 -21.82
CA PRO A 114 -4.29 6.95 -21.50
C PRO A 114 -4.58 5.54 -20.98
N THR A 115 -3.66 4.62 -21.24
CA THR A 115 -3.65 3.28 -20.68
C THR A 115 -2.37 3.03 -19.90
N LEU A 116 -2.44 2.17 -18.88
CA LEU A 116 -1.31 1.78 -18.05
C LEU A 116 -0.91 0.33 -18.33
N GLY A 117 0.38 0.10 -18.55
CA GLY A 117 1.01 -1.21 -18.39
C GLY A 117 1.97 -1.15 -17.23
N SER A 118 1.87 -2.05 -16.26
CA SER A 118 2.67 -2.04 -15.04
C SER A 118 3.65 -3.21 -14.98
N LEU A 119 4.93 -2.91 -14.73
CA LEU A 119 5.98 -3.89 -14.45
C LEU A 119 6.26 -3.93 -12.95
N PHE A 120 6.46 -5.14 -12.42
CA PHE A 120 6.70 -5.36 -10.98
C PHE A 120 5.60 -4.75 -10.12
N ASP A 121 4.37 -5.08 -10.46
CA ASP A 121 3.18 -4.39 -10.01
C ASP A 121 2.93 -4.49 -8.49
N GLY A 122 3.55 -5.46 -7.84
CA GLY A 122 3.39 -5.68 -6.40
C GLY A 122 1.93 -5.99 -6.06
N ILE A 123 1.35 -5.21 -5.18
CA ILE A 123 -0.05 -5.35 -4.76
C ILE A 123 -1.00 -4.42 -5.53
N GLY A 124 -0.64 -4.01 -6.75
CA GLY A 124 -1.51 -3.23 -7.62
C GLY A 124 -1.56 -1.73 -7.28
N GLY A 125 -0.48 -1.17 -6.74
CA GLY A 125 -0.46 0.25 -6.37
C GLY A 125 -0.55 1.19 -7.56
N PHE A 126 0.12 0.89 -8.67
CA PHE A 126 0.06 1.70 -9.88
C PHE A 126 -1.29 1.65 -10.56
N PRO A 127 -1.88 0.45 -10.83
CA PRO A 127 -3.25 0.35 -11.32
C PRO A 127 -4.25 1.11 -10.46
N LEU A 128 -4.22 0.92 -9.15
CA LEU A 128 -5.14 1.58 -8.23
C LEU A 128 -5.12 3.11 -8.35
N VAL A 129 -3.93 3.71 -8.37
CA VAL A 129 -3.81 5.17 -8.51
C VAL A 129 -4.22 5.61 -9.90
N PHE A 130 -3.81 4.90 -10.93
CA PHE A 130 -4.08 5.27 -12.31
C PHE A 130 -5.58 5.21 -12.62
N GLU A 131 -6.24 4.12 -12.27
CA GLU A 131 -7.68 3.96 -12.47
C GLU A 131 -8.52 4.94 -11.65
N SER A 132 -8.06 5.32 -10.46
CA SER A 132 -8.73 6.38 -9.68
C SER A 132 -8.76 7.73 -10.39
N MET A 133 -7.86 7.96 -11.35
CA MET A 133 -7.74 9.22 -12.09
C MET A 133 -8.33 9.18 -13.49
N TYR A 134 -8.29 8.02 -14.14
CA TYR A 134 -8.62 7.88 -15.57
C TYR A 134 -9.81 6.95 -15.82
N GLY A 135 -10.26 6.23 -14.80
CA GLY A 135 -11.40 5.31 -14.85
C GLY A 135 -10.98 3.84 -14.82
N ASP A 136 -11.92 2.99 -14.42
CA ASP A 136 -11.74 1.55 -14.31
C ASP A 136 -11.40 0.94 -15.68
N GLY A 137 -10.52 -0.07 -15.72
CA GLY A 137 -10.08 -0.76 -16.93
C GLY A 137 -9.08 0.03 -17.79
N THR A 138 -8.52 1.11 -17.28
CA THR A 138 -7.43 1.83 -17.96
C THR A 138 -6.06 1.23 -17.69
N ALA A 139 -5.90 0.44 -16.64
CA ALA A 139 -4.79 -0.47 -16.44
C ALA A 139 -5.05 -1.74 -17.29
N ILE A 140 -4.28 -1.96 -18.35
CA ILE A 140 -4.57 -2.99 -19.35
C ILE A 140 -3.73 -4.26 -19.21
N TRP A 141 -2.67 -4.23 -18.45
CA TRP A 141 -1.88 -5.39 -18.06
C TRP A 141 -0.94 -5.06 -16.89
N GLY A 142 -0.66 -6.07 -16.07
CA GLY A 142 0.32 -6.04 -15.00
C GLY A 142 1.28 -7.23 -15.06
N SER A 143 2.48 -7.09 -14.53
CA SER A 143 3.46 -8.18 -14.39
C SER A 143 3.98 -8.22 -12.97
N GLU A 144 3.78 -9.36 -12.31
CA GLU A 144 4.25 -9.63 -10.95
C GLU A 144 4.63 -11.11 -10.81
N ILE A 145 5.65 -11.41 -10.00
CA ILE A 145 6.15 -12.78 -9.79
C ILE A 145 5.87 -13.31 -8.37
N GLU A 146 5.70 -12.42 -7.39
CA GLU A 146 5.47 -12.84 -6.00
C GLU A 146 4.04 -13.39 -5.84
N PRO A 147 3.86 -14.67 -5.48
CA PRO A 147 2.55 -15.32 -5.52
C PRO A 147 1.46 -14.62 -4.69
N PHE A 148 1.81 -14.09 -3.52
CA PHE A 148 0.86 -13.35 -2.70
C PHE A 148 0.42 -12.04 -3.36
N CYS A 149 1.34 -11.31 -3.95
CA CYS A 149 1.04 -10.07 -4.67
C CYS A 149 0.13 -10.34 -5.87
N VAL A 150 0.43 -11.39 -6.65
CA VAL A 150 -0.43 -11.86 -7.75
C VAL A 150 -1.84 -12.20 -7.25
N ALA A 151 -1.97 -12.84 -6.08
CA ALA A 151 -3.29 -13.15 -5.52
C ALA A 151 -4.05 -11.88 -5.08
N VAL A 152 -3.35 -10.86 -4.59
CA VAL A 152 -3.95 -9.55 -4.25
C VAL A 152 -4.42 -8.83 -5.51
N THR A 153 -3.58 -8.72 -6.54
CA THR A 153 -3.95 -8.04 -7.80
C THR A 153 -5.11 -8.73 -8.48
N LYS A 154 -5.11 -10.06 -8.60
CA LYS A 154 -6.25 -10.83 -9.16
C LYS A 154 -7.57 -10.65 -8.40
N LYS A 155 -7.52 -10.35 -7.11
CA LYS A 155 -8.73 -10.06 -6.33
C LYS A 155 -9.32 -8.69 -6.68
N HIS A 156 -8.48 -7.70 -6.91
CA HIS A 156 -8.88 -6.31 -7.11
C HIS A 156 -9.02 -5.93 -8.59
N PHE A 157 -8.26 -6.59 -9.45
CA PHE A 157 -8.25 -6.40 -10.91
C PHE A 157 -8.45 -7.75 -11.60
N PRO A 158 -9.67 -8.30 -11.60
CA PRO A 158 -9.92 -9.66 -12.11
C PRO A 158 -9.82 -9.79 -13.63
N GLU A 159 -9.79 -8.69 -14.36
CA GLU A 159 -9.74 -8.66 -15.82
C GLU A 159 -8.33 -8.39 -16.39
N ASP A 160 -7.32 -8.23 -15.52
CA ASP A 160 -5.93 -7.99 -15.90
C ASP A 160 -5.13 -9.28 -16.15
#